data_78c0226cde4a0805817f4396e4e5b4eb
#
_entry.id   78c0226cde4a0805817f4396e4e5b4eb
#
_cell.length_a   1.000
_cell.length_b   1.000
_cell.length_c   1.000
_cell.angle_alpha   90.00
_cell.angle_beta   90.00
_cell.angle_gamma   90.00
#
_symmetry.space_group_name_H-M   'P 1'
#
loop_
_entity.id
_entity.type
_entity.pdbx_description
1 polymer ?
#
loop_
_entity_poly.entity_id
_entity_poly.type
_entity_poly.pdbx_seq_one_letter_code
_entity_poly.pdbx_strand_id
1 'polypeptide(L)'
;MYQSHFNFKNPPFRSITRLSGDFLVPYHQDVFNLLKEKTQQAGIIGLFCDDAPLLSHFSDALKTRHSNVLVINAFPKLSASSLLYKLNPVTKESKNRLQAVDAILRQWHEGKAKTRVLVISHAEAMKESCREVLGTLLTRAQELNFRLSVVLTGTADQEILLKQPELREYTHTRHVLRPLTCREFLGYVQAQCEEHGCENSPLTPARVRKMHTLTKGNISKHNQLAHQSKLAAWTERASQVSPRHLRLAAGEILPAKKHGKRLATVGLFASVLFAACGWYLTSSISGHLPIQLPVPVSWKQPTRKTEAPVVPVIDNEMVNQPDAMHQLYLMWGYDASAEDALCQNAAKVN
;
A
#
# COMPACT_ATOMS: atom_id res chain seq x y z
N MET A 1 11.15 -7.77 19.94
CA MET A 1 12.31 -6.88 19.99
C MET A 1 12.04 -5.59 20.75
N TYR A 2 11.33 -4.58 20.22
CA TYR A 2 11.12 -3.31 20.94
C TYR A 2 9.91 -3.33 21.91
N GLN A 3 9.14 -4.39 21.94
CA GLN A 3 7.92 -4.50 22.77
C GLN A 3 8.22 -4.37 24.25
N SER A 4 9.15 -5.14 24.76
CA SER A 4 9.58 -5.06 26.17
C SER A 4 10.21 -3.72 26.52
N HIS A 5 10.92 -3.07 25.58
CA HIS A 5 11.53 -1.77 25.81
C HIS A 5 10.49 -0.65 26.03
N PHE A 6 9.35 -0.72 25.33
CA PHE A 6 8.26 0.25 25.45
C PHE A 6 7.06 -0.29 26.23
N ASN A 7 7.21 -1.40 26.96
CA ASN A 7 6.18 -2.04 27.80
C ASN A 7 4.90 -2.41 27.02
N PHE A 8 5.02 -2.82 25.74
CA PHE A 8 3.91 -3.38 24.99
C PHE A 8 3.75 -4.87 25.28
N LYS A 9 2.54 -5.33 25.60
CA LYS A 9 2.22 -6.75 25.70
C LYS A 9 2.24 -7.46 24.34
N ASN A 10 1.75 -6.76 23.30
CA ASN A 10 1.70 -7.24 21.92
C ASN A 10 2.25 -6.17 20.97
N PRO A 11 2.70 -6.53 19.73
CA PRO A 11 3.21 -5.56 18.77
C PRO A 11 2.09 -4.60 18.32
N PRO A 12 2.18 -3.29 18.65
CA PRO A 12 1.20 -2.31 18.24
C PRO A 12 1.36 -1.98 16.74
N PHE A 13 0.33 -1.38 16.15
CA PHE A 13 0.30 -0.90 14.76
C PHE A 13 0.37 -2.00 13.68
N ARG A 14 0.06 -3.26 14.01
CA ARG A 14 -0.10 -4.35 13.04
C ARG A 14 -1.53 -4.47 12.54
N SER A 15 -2.50 -4.19 13.39
CA SER A 15 -3.93 -4.24 13.04
C SER A 15 -4.59 -2.90 13.29
N ILE A 16 -5.58 -2.58 12.49
CA ILE A 16 -6.46 -1.41 12.66
C ILE A 16 -7.80 -1.79 13.31
N THR A 17 -7.95 -3.07 13.62
CA THR A 17 -9.11 -3.62 14.31
C THR A 17 -8.74 -4.07 15.72
N ARG A 18 -9.71 -4.03 16.63
CA ARG A 18 -9.59 -4.57 17.99
C ARG A 18 -9.67 -6.09 17.99
N LEU A 19 -9.32 -6.72 19.10
CA LEU A 19 -9.52 -8.15 19.31
C LEU A 19 -11.00 -8.55 19.17
N SER A 20 -11.94 -7.66 19.49
CA SER A 20 -13.38 -7.81 19.24
C SER A 20 -13.77 -7.82 17.77
N GLY A 21 -12.86 -7.48 16.86
CA GLY A 21 -13.10 -7.29 15.43
C GLY A 21 -13.67 -5.92 15.06
N ASP A 22 -13.86 -4.99 16.01
CA ASP A 22 -14.28 -3.62 15.74
C ASP A 22 -13.11 -2.77 15.28
N PHE A 23 -13.39 -1.73 14.47
CA PHE A 23 -12.33 -0.81 14.05
C PHE A 23 -11.96 0.12 15.20
N LEU A 24 -10.66 0.38 15.33
CA LEU A 24 -10.11 1.30 16.33
C LEU A 24 -10.48 2.77 16.08
N VAL A 25 -10.76 3.11 14.81
CA VAL A 25 -11.17 4.45 14.40
C VAL A 25 -12.68 4.48 14.26
N PRO A 26 -13.42 5.32 15.01
CA PRO A 26 -14.88 5.41 14.92
C PRO A 26 -15.41 5.60 13.49
N TYR A 27 -14.79 6.49 12.72
CA TYR A 27 -15.15 6.69 11.31
C TYR A 27 -15.11 5.39 10.47
N HIS A 28 -14.08 4.57 10.65
CA HIS A 28 -13.99 3.29 9.95
C HIS A 28 -15.06 2.31 10.44
N GLN A 29 -15.38 2.35 11.72
CA GLN A 29 -16.45 1.54 12.29
C GLN A 29 -17.82 1.93 11.71
N ASP A 30 -18.09 3.22 11.58
CA ASP A 30 -19.34 3.73 11.00
C ASP A 30 -19.49 3.29 9.54
N VAL A 31 -18.41 3.43 8.75
CA VAL A 31 -18.40 2.97 7.35
C VAL A 31 -18.59 1.46 7.27
N PHE A 32 -17.97 0.71 8.17
CA PHE A 32 -18.14 -0.75 8.21
C PHE A 32 -19.58 -1.15 8.54
N ASN A 33 -20.23 -0.47 9.49
CA ASN A 33 -21.62 -0.70 9.84
C ASN A 33 -22.56 -0.40 8.66
N LEU A 34 -22.32 0.72 7.95
CA LEU A 34 -23.02 1.06 6.73
C LEU A 34 -22.83 -0.01 5.66
N LEU A 35 -21.60 -0.45 5.43
CA LEU A 35 -21.29 -1.51 4.47
C LEU A 35 -22.02 -2.81 4.81
N LYS A 36 -22.00 -3.20 6.10
CA LYS A 36 -22.71 -4.37 6.60
C LYS A 36 -24.22 -4.30 6.36
N GLU A 37 -24.82 -3.14 6.60
CA GLU A 37 -26.25 -2.92 6.32
C GLU A 37 -26.54 -3.05 4.82
N LYS A 38 -25.75 -2.38 3.98
CA LYS A 38 -25.94 -2.40 2.53
C LYS A 38 -25.71 -3.76 1.89
N THR A 39 -24.83 -4.60 2.45
CA THR A 39 -24.63 -5.98 1.95
C THR A 39 -25.84 -6.90 2.17
N GLN A 40 -26.85 -6.47 2.92
CA GLN A 40 -28.13 -7.18 3.01
C GLN A 40 -29.05 -6.94 1.80
N GLN A 41 -28.73 -5.94 0.98
CA GLN A 41 -29.44 -5.63 -0.26
C GLN A 41 -28.73 -6.29 -1.44
N ALA A 42 -29.49 -6.73 -2.46
CA ALA A 42 -28.89 -7.22 -3.70
C ALA A 42 -28.33 -6.05 -4.52
N GLY A 43 -27.18 -6.25 -5.16
CA GLY A 43 -26.58 -5.26 -6.05
C GLY A 43 -25.10 -4.98 -5.75
N ILE A 44 -24.58 -3.85 -6.23
CA ILE A 44 -23.16 -3.49 -6.14
C ILE A 44 -22.97 -2.35 -5.15
N ILE A 45 -21.93 -2.50 -4.33
CA ILE A 45 -21.43 -1.51 -3.39
C ILE A 45 -19.98 -1.23 -3.74
N GLY A 46 -19.63 0.00 -4.05
CA GLY A 46 -18.23 0.43 -4.23
C GLY A 46 -17.64 0.98 -2.94
N LEU A 47 -16.48 0.48 -2.54
CA LEU A 47 -15.67 0.99 -1.43
C LEU A 47 -14.25 1.28 -1.93
N PHE A 48 -13.88 2.55 -2.00
CA PHE A 48 -12.64 3.00 -2.63
C PHE A 48 -11.76 3.80 -1.67
N CYS A 49 -10.45 3.58 -1.73
CA CYS A 49 -9.46 4.46 -1.10
C CYS A 49 -8.04 4.15 -1.63
N ASP A 50 -7.09 5.07 -1.37
CA ASP A 50 -5.68 4.90 -1.75
C ASP A 50 -4.85 4.13 -0.68
N ASP A 51 -5.53 3.41 0.20
CA ASP A 51 -4.94 2.59 1.25
C ASP A 51 -5.39 1.12 1.09
N ALA A 52 -4.70 0.39 0.20
CA ALA A 52 -5.06 -1.00 -0.10
C ALA A 52 -5.07 -1.93 1.14
N PRO A 53 -4.10 -1.84 2.09
CA PRO A 53 -4.18 -2.59 3.34
C PRO A 53 -5.44 -2.27 4.16
N LEU A 54 -5.89 -1.01 4.20
CA LEU A 54 -7.15 -0.64 4.86
C LEU A 54 -8.35 -1.36 4.21
N LEU A 55 -8.44 -1.38 2.87
CA LEU A 55 -9.49 -2.09 2.15
C LEU A 55 -9.46 -3.60 2.42
N SER A 56 -8.27 -4.20 2.53
CA SER A 56 -8.14 -5.61 2.90
C SER A 56 -8.71 -5.87 4.30
N HIS A 57 -8.48 -4.99 5.27
CA HIS A 57 -9.07 -5.12 6.60
C HIS A 57 -10.60 -5.05 6.58
N PHE A 58 -11.20 -4.20 5.74
CA PHE A 58 -12.65 -4.20 5.55
C PHE A 58 -13.16 -5.53 4.98
N SER A 59 -12.47 -6.07 3.99
CA SER A 59 -12.80 -7.36 3.37
C SER A 59 -12.71 -8.52 4.38
N ASP A 60 -11.64 -8.54 5.19
CA ASP A 60 -11.43 -9.54 6.23
C ASP A 60 -12.47 -9.42 7.35
N ALA A 61 -12.81 -8.20 7.77
CA ALA A 61 -13.85 -7.95 8.76
C ALA A 61 -15.22 -8.43 8.27
N LEU A 62 -15.56 -8.22 6.98
CA LEU A 62 -16.77 -8.76 6.38
C LEU A 62 -16.77 -10.28 6.40
N LYS A 63 -15.66 -10.92 6.00
CA LYS A 63 -15.51 -12.38 5.99
C LYS A 63 -15.66 -12.98 7.39
N THR A 64 -15.10 -12.34 8.40
CA THR A 64 -15.15 -12.82 9.78
C THR A 64 -16.57 -12.76 10.37
N ARG A 65 -17.35 -11.74 9.98
CA ARG A 65 -18.69 -11.50 10.56
C ARG A 65 -19.85 -12.09 9.77
N HIS A 66 -19.59 -12.56 8.55
CA HIS A 66 -20.61 -13.18 7.69
C HIS A 66 -20.08 -14.50 7.12
N SER A 67 -20.78 -15.59 7.42
CA SER A 67 -20.42 -16.92 6.92
C SER A 67 -20.53 -17.08 5.40
N ASN A 68 -21.26 -16.20 4.74
CA ASN A 68 -21.58 -16.30 3.31
C ASN A 68 -20.78 -15.32 2.44
N VAL A 69 -19.60 -14.88 2.90
CA VAL A 69 -18.72 -13.96 2.16
C VAL A 69 -17.68 -14.75 1.39
N LEU A 70 -17.61 -14.50 0.08
CA LEU A 70 -16.52 -14.97 -0.78
C LEU A 70 -15.65 -13.77 -1.16
N VAL A 71 -14.34 -13.85 -0.90
CA VAL A 71 -13.38 -12.80 -1.26
C VAL A 71 -12.56 -13.26 -2.46
N ILE A 72 -12.52 -12.45 -3.52
CA ILE A 72 -11.73 -12.68 -4.71
C ILE A 72 -10.81 -11.48 -4.93
N ASN A 73 -9.52 -11.72 -5.01
CA ASN A 73 -8.55 -10.71 -5.40
C ASN A 73 -8.46 -10.66 -6.93
N ALA A 74 -8.83 -9.54 -7.52
CA ALA A 74 -8.63 -9.32 -8.94
C ALA A 74 -7.15 -9.01 -9.22
N PHE A 75 -6.68 -9.39 -10.40
CA PHE A 75 -5.33 -9.13 -10.90
C PHE A 75 -5.36 -9.03 -12.44
N PRO A 76 -4.40 -8.39 -13.10
CA PRO A 76 -4.46 -8.08 -14.53
C PRO A 76 -4.59 -9.30 -15.47
N LYS A 77 -4.20 -10.48 -14.99
CA LYS A 77 -4.33 -11.75 -15.76
C LYS A 77 -5.61 -12.52 -15.43
N LEU A 78 -6.48 -12.01 -14.54
CA LEU A 78 -7.75 -12.66 -14.20
C LEU A 78 -8.65 -12.68 -15.46
N SER A 79 -8.97 -13.86 -15.96
CA SER A 79 -9.90 -14.07 -17.07
C SER A 79 -11.32 -14.36 -16.54
N ALA A 80 -12.32 -14.21 -17.40
CA ALA A 80 -13.70 -14.58 -17.10
C ALA A 80 -13.82 -16.05 -16.63
N SER A 81 -13.13 -16.98 -17.31
CA SER A 81 -13.11 -18.40 -16.92
C SER A 81 -12.45 -18.61 -15.55
N SER A 82 -11.35 -17.89 -15.28
CA SER A 82 -10.70 -17.96 -13.95
C SER A 82 -11.58 -17.39 -12.85
N LEU A 83 -12.35 -16.34 -13.14
CA LEU A 83 -13.32 -15.78 -12.22
C LEU A 83 -14.42 -16.80 -11.91
N LEU A 84 -15.03 -17.39 -12.93
CA LEU A 84 -16.06 -18.42 -12.78
C LEU A 84 -15.53 -19.63 -11.99
N TYR A 85 -14.31 -20.09 -12.28
CA TYR A 85 -13.67 -21.17 -11.54
C TYR A 85 -13.47 -20.82 -10.05
N LYS A 86 -13.08 -19.58 -9.73
CA LYS A 86 -12.95 -19.13 -8.33
C LYS A 86 -14.30 -19.04 -7.61
N LEU A 87 -15.38 -18.76 -8.33
CA LEU A 87 -16.73 -18.76 -7.79
C LEU A 87 -17.23 -20.18 -7.54
N ASN A 88 -16.94 -21.10 -8.44
CA ASN A 88 -17.24 -22.52 -8.31
C ASN A 88 -16.27 -23.40 -9.14
N PRO A 89 -15.44 -24.25 -8.51
CA PRO A 89 -14.50 -25.12 -9.22
C PRO A 89 -15.13 -26.08 -10.23
N VAL A 90 -16.38 -26.46 -10.05
CA VAL A 90 -17.14 -27.35 -10.96
C VAL A 90 -17.33 -26.71 -12.36
N THR A 91 -17.28 -25.39 -12.45
CA THR A 91 -17.47 -24.68 -13.74
C THR A 91 -16.30 -24.85 -14.73
N LYS A 92 -15.21 -25.51 -14.35
CA LYS A 92 -14.03 -25.73 -15.21
C LYS A 92 -14.40 -26.44 -16.51
N GLU A 93 -15.39 -27.33 -16.49
CA GLU A 93 -15.84 -28.14 -17.63
C GLU A 93 -16.94 -27.45 -18.46
N SER A 94 -17.46 -26.34 -18.00
CA SER A 94 -18.57 -25.66 -18.68
C SER A 94 -18.09 -24.89 -19.90
N LYS A 95 -18.53 -25.31 -21.10
CA LYS A 95 -18.19 -24.65 -22.37
C LYS A 95 -18.95 -23.34 -22.57
N ASN A 96 -20.05 -23.12 -21.85
CA ASN A 96 -20.90 -21.95 -21.97
C ASN A 96 -20.90 -21.12 -20.67
N ARG A 97 -20.61 -19.82 -20.78
CA ARG A 97 -20.57 -18.88 -19.64
C ARG A 97 -21.91 -18.80 -18.90
N LEU A 98 -23.04 -18.79 -19.63
CA LEU A 98 -24.38 -18.73 -19.04
C LEU A 98 -24.65 -19.99 -18.21
N GLN A 99 -24.35 -21.16 -18.73
CA GLN A 99 -24.51 -22.41 -18.00
C GLN A 99 -23.63 -22.47 -16.74
N ALA A 100 -22.41 -21.92 -16.81
CA ALA A 100 -21.54 -21.81 -15.66
C ALA A 100 -22.14 -20.89 -14.57
N VAL A 101 -22.68 -19.74 -14.96
CA VAL A 101 -23.36 -18.80 -14.04
C VAL A 101 -24.59 -19.45 -13.41
N ASP A 102 -25.42 -20.12 -14.19
CA ASP A 102 -26.62 -20.81 -13.68
C ASP A 102 -26.22 -21.95 -12.70
N ALA A 103 -25.16 -22.70 -12.99
CA ALA A 103 -24.64 -23.73 -12.07
C ALA A 103 -24.14 -23.15 -10.76
N ILE A 104 -23.44 -22.02 -10.79
CA ILE A 104 -23.00 -21.30 -9.60
C ILE A 104 -24.19 -20.87 -8.74
N LEU A 105 -25.20 -20.24 -9.35
CA LEU A 105 -26.36 -19.75 -8.64
C LEU A 105 -27.23 -20.88 -8.04
N ARG A 106 -27.41 -21.99 -8.78
CA ARG A 106 -28.09 -23.19 -8.26
C ARG A 106 -27.37 -23.73 -7.02
N GLN A 107 -26.08 -23.93 -7.09
CA GLN A 107 -25.30 -24.41 -5.96
C GLN A 107 -25.41 -23.47 -4.74
N TRP A 108 -25.39 -22.16 -4.98
CA TRP A 108 -25.55 -21.19 -3.90
C TRP A 108 -26.95 -21.19 -3.32
N HIS A 109 -27.97 -21.42 -4.15
CA HIS A 109 -29.36 -21.52 -3.73
C HIS A 109 -29.62 -22.79 -2.90
N GLU A 110 -29.06 -23.92 -3.32
CA GLU A 110 -29.16 -25.20 -2.61
C GLU A 110 -28.46 -25.18 -1.26
N GLY A 111 -27.43 -24.36 -1.11
CA GLY A 111 -26.60 -24.24 0.09
C GLY A 111 -27.25 -23.55 1.31
N LYS A 112 -28.59 -23.45 1.38
CA LYS A 112 -29.37 -22.82 2.49
C LYS A 112 -29.07 -21.33 2.73
N ALA A 113 -28.15 -20.72 2.02
CA ALA A 113 -27.82 -19.31 2.16
C ALA A 113 -28.77 -18.46 1.30
N LYS A 114 -29.70 -17.75 1.92
CA LYS A 114 -30.63 -16.85 1.22
C LYS A 114 -29.94 -15.62 0.61
N THR A 115 -28.73 -15.31 1.05
CA THR A 115 -27.93 -14.15 0.61
C THR A 115 -26.47 -14.54 0.48
N ARG A 116 -25.77 -14.02 -0.51
CA ARG A 116 -24.33 -14.18 -0.65
C ARG A 116 -23.67 -12.83 -0.87
N VAL A 117 -22.54 -12.63 -0.25
CA VAL A 117 -21.71 -11.44 -0.43
C VAL A 117 -20.44 -11.83 -1.17
N LEU A 118 -20.21 -11.23 -2.30
CA LEU A 118 -19.00 -11.39 -3.09
C LEU A 118 -18.15 -10.12 -2.96
N VAL A 119 -16.97 -10.23 -2.37
CA VAL A 119 -16.03 -9.12 -2.27
C VAL A 119 -14.97 -9.29 -3.36
N ILE A 120 -14.82 -8.30 -4.23
CA ILE A 120 -13.76 -8.26 -5.25
C ILE A 120 -12.79 -7.15 -4.91
N SER A 121 -11.61 -7.54 -4.46
CA SER A 121 -10.53 -6.62 -4.15
C SER A 121 -9.73 -6.29 -5.39
N HIS A 122 -9.17 -5.08 -5.45
CA HIS A 122 -8.44 -4.56 -6.62
C HIS A 122 -9.28 -4.57 -7.90
N ALA A 123 -10.52 -4.07 -7.80
CA ALA A 123 -11.46 -4.06 -8.92
C ALA A 123 -10.92 -3.30 -10.15
N GLU A 124 -9.96 -2.38 -9.98
CA GLU A 124 -9.23 -1.70 -11.04
C GLU A 124 -8.48 -2.65 -11.98
N ALA A 125 -8.06 -3.81 -11.48
CA ALA A 125 -7.36 -4.82 -12.29
C ALA A 125 -8.30 -5.74 -13.07
N MET A 126 -9.62 -5.56 -12.92
CA MET A 126 -10.63 -6.43 -13.51
C MET A 126 -10.83 -6.12 -15.00
N LYS A 127 -10.68 -7.13 -15.86
CA LYS A 127 -10.93 -7.03 -17.30
C LYS A 127 -12.42 -6.85 -17.59
N GLU A 128 -12.74 -6.28 -18.75
CA GLU A 128 -14.11 -6.14 -19.26
C GLU A 128 -14.87 -7.46 -19.24
N SER A 129 -14.28 -8.53 -19.77
CA SER A 129 -14.90 -9.86 -19.75
C SER A 129 -15.27 -10.39 -18.35
N CYS A 130 -14.58 -9.94 -17.30
CA CYS A 130 -14.95 -10.26 -15.92
C CYS A 130 -16.12 -9.38 -15.44
N ARG A 131 -16.20 -8.13 -15.89
CA ARG A 131 -17.34 -7.23 -15.60
C ARG A 131 -18.62 -7.75 -16.25
N GLU A 132 -18.55 -8.20 -17.52
CA GLU A 132 -19.67 -8.85 -18.21
C GLU A 132 -20.18 -10.08 -17.44
N VAL A 133 -19.27 -10.93 -16.94
CA VAL A 133 -19.63 -12.09 -16.11
C VAL A 133 -20.32 -11.65 -14.83
N LEU A 134 -19.85 -10.59 -14.18
CA LEU A 134 -20.51 -10.06 -12.98
C LEU A 134 -21.90 -9.49 -13.28
N GLY A 135 -22.05 -8.74 -14.37
CA GLY A 135 -23.35 -8.24 -14.84
C GLY A 135 -24.30 -9.41 -15.07
N THR A 136 -23.88 -10.41 -15.85
CA THR A 136 -24.67 -11.62 -16.10
C THR A 136 -25.06 -12.34 -14.81
N LEU A 137 -24.12 -12.45 -13.84
CA LEU A 137 -24.35 -13.10 -12.55
C LEU A 137 -25.42 -12.34 -11.74
N LEU A 138 -25.38 -11.00 -11.76
CA LEU A 138 -26.36 -10.15 -11.06
C LEU A 138 -27.75 -10.22 -11.71
N THR A 139 -27.82 -10.16 -13.04
CA THR A 139 -29.08 -10.32 -13.79
C THR A 139 -29.76 -11.65 -13.44
N ARG A 140 -28.98 -12.74 -13.57
CA ARG A 140 -29.50 -14.09 -13.29
C ARG A 140 -29.89 -14.28 -11.82
N ALA A 141 -29.12 -13.68 -10.89
CA ALA A 141 -29.47 -13.70 -9.47
C ALA A 141 -30.82 -13.02 -9.20
N GLN A 142 -31.09 -11.88 -9.86
CA GLN A 142 -32.40 -11.20 -9.78
C GLN A 142 -33.54 -12.04 -10.34
N GLU A 143 -33.37 -12.63 -11.53
CA GLU A 143 -34.37 -13.52 -12.15
C GLU A 143 -34.72 -14.71 -11.24
N LEU A 144 -33.74 -15.23 -10.50
CA LEU A 144 -33.91 -16.34 -9.54
C LEU A 144 -34.37 -15.89 -8.15
N ASN A 145 -34.62 -14.60 -7.93
CA ASN A 145 -34.88 -13.99 -6.61
C ASN A 145 -33.78 -14.34 -5.57
N PHE A 146 -32.56 -14.53 -6.02
CA PHE A 146 -31.40 -14.78 -5.15
C PHE A 146 -30.71 -13.46 -4.78
N ARG A 147 -30.53 -13.20 -3.48
CA ARG A 147 -29.88 -11.97 -3.01
C ARG A 147 -28.37 -12.07 -3.14
N LEU A 148 -27.83 -11.49 -4.20
CA LEU A 148 -26.40 -11.36 -4.41
C LEU A 148 -25.95 -9.91 -4.16
N SER A 149 -25.09 -9.70 -3.18
CA SER A 149 -24.43 -8.42 -2.96
C SER A 149 -22.97 -8.51 -3.39
N VAL A 150 -22.51 -7.56 -4.19
CA VAL A 150 -21.14 -7.49 -4.67
C VAL A 150 -20.46 -6.25 -4.11
N VAL A 151 -19.38 -6.42 -3.35
CA VAL A 151 -18.56 -5.31 -2.84
C VAL A 151 -17.32 -5.21 -3.72
N LEU A 152 -17.20 -4.10 -4.45
CA LEU A 152 -16.01 -3.78 -5.25
C LEU A 152 -15.12 -2.86 -4.45
N THR A 153 -13.87 -3.27 -4.22
CA THR A 153 -12.87 -2.43 -3.55
C THR A 153 -11.72 -2.11 -4.49
N GLY A 154 -11.19 -0.88 -4.42
CA GLY A 154 -10.12 -0.42 -5.29
C GLY A 154 -9.62 0.97 -4.92
N THR A 155 -8.74 1.53 -5.75
CA THR A 155 -8.21 2.89 -5.56
C THR A 155 -9.28 3.97 -5.81
N ALA A 156 -9.10 5.14 -5.22
CA ALA A 156 -10.13 6.20 -5.24
C ALA A 156 -10.44 6.72 -6.65
N ASP A 157 -9.45 6.73 -7.55
CA ASP A 157 -9.60 7.14 -8.96
C ASP A 157 -10.43 6.14 -9.80
N GLN A 158 -10.57 4.91 -9.34
CA GLN A 158 -11.27 3.83 -10.04
C GLN A 158 -12.78 3.77 -9.77
N GLU A 159 -13.30 4.74 -9.08
CA GLU A 159 -14.75 4.93 -8.90
C GLU A 159 -15.54 4.90 -10.23
N ILE A 160 -14.87 5.28 -11.32
CA ILE A 160 -15.43 5.28 -12.68
C ILE A 160 -15.84 3.87 -13.14
N LEU A 161 -15.31 2.79 -12.55
CA LEU A 161 -15.73 1.42 -12.85
C LEU A 161 -17.24 1.20 -12.63
N LEU A 162 -17.81 1.87 -11.62
CA LEU A 162 -19.24 1.76 -11.32
C LEU A 162 -20.15 2.44 -12.37
N LYS A 163 -19.55 3.27 -13.23
CA LYS A 163 -20.27 3.94 -14.33
C LYS A 163 -20.30 3.11 -15.61
N GLN A 164 -19.62 1.98 -15.63
CA GLN A 164 -19.61 1.06 -16.77
C GLN A 164 -21.02 0.47 -16.97
N PRO A 165 -21.48 0.33 -18.23
CA PRO A 165 -22.84 -0.12 -18.54
C PRO A 165 -23.23 -1.41 -17.82
N GLU A 166 -22.31 -2.38 -17.76
CA GLU A 166 -22.53 -3.72 -17.20
C GLU A 166 -22.77 -3.72 -15.69
N LEU A 167 -22.31 -2.67 -14.98
CA LEU A 167 -22.37 -2.59 -13.52
C LEU A 167 -23.27 -1.47 -13.01
N ARG A 168 -23.53 -0.47 -13.84
CA ARG A 168 -24.23 0.78 -13.46
C ARG A 168 -25.63 0.52 -12.90
N GLU A 169 -26.39 -0.34 -13.56
CA GLU A 169 -27.79 -0.64 -13.19
C GLU A 169 -27.89 -1.30 -11.80
N TYR A 170 -26.85 -2.04 -11.41
CA TYR A 170 -26.79 -2.75 -10.13
C TYR A 170 -26.14 -1.95 -9.01
N THR A 171 -25.59 -0.77 -9.32
CA THR A 171 -24.85 0.03 -8.35
C THR A 171 -25.78 0.82 -7.45
N HIS A 172 -25.89 0.43 -6.17
CA HIS A 172 -26.73 1.10 -5.18
C HIS A 172 -25.99 2.13 -4.35
N THR A 173 -24.74 1.84 -4.02
CA THR A 173 -23.97 2.66 -3.07
C THR A 173 -22.52 2.76 -3.50
N ARG A 174 -21.97 3.95 -3.31
CA ARG A 174 -20.57 4.26 -3.56
C ARG A 174 -20.04 5.02 -2.36
N HIS A 175 -18.94 4.53 -1.82
CA HIS A 175 -18.28 5.18 -0.71
C HIS A 175 -16.78 5.31 -0.98
N VAL A 176 -16.26 6.53 -0.85
CA VAL A 176 -14.82 6.80 -0.93
C VAL A 176 -14.33 7.10 0.49
N LEU A 177 -13.46 6.25 1.02
CA LEU A 177 -12.87 6.45 2.33
C LEU A 177 -11.93 7.65 2.28
N ARG A 178 -12.21 8.64 3.11
CA ARG A 178 -11.32 9.78 3.25
C ARG A 178 -10.10 9.45 4.11
N PRO A 179 -9.00 10.15 3.90
CA PRO A 179 -7.87 10.10 4.83
C PRO A 179 -8.30 10.52 6.25
N LEU A 180 -7.64 9.96 7.26
CA LEU A 180 -7.91 10.30 8.65
C LEU A 180 -7.46 11.73 8.97
N THR A 181 -8.24 12.41 9.79
CA THR A 181 -7.87 13.70 10.37
C THR A 181 -6.78 13.53 11.43
N CYS A 182 -6.07 14.61 11.75
CA CYS A 182 -5.06 14.60 12.80
C CYS A 182 -5.62 14.19 14.18
N ARG A 183 -6.86 14.58 14.49
CA ARG A 183 -7.54 14.21 15.74
C ARG A 183 -7.83 12.71 15.79
N GLU A 184 -8.30 12.14 14.70
CA GLU A 184 -8.56 10.70 14.59
C GLU A 184 -7.26 9.89 14.71
N PHE A 185 -6.14 10.38 14.15
CA PHE A 185 -4.84 9.75 14.34
C PHE A 185 -4.37 9.77 15.80
N LEU A 186 -4.58 10.86 16.51
CA LEU A 186 -4.26 10.91 17.94
C LEU A 186 -5.07 9.89 18.72
N GLY A 187 -6.38 9.82 18.48
CA GLY A 187 -7.25 8.81 19.10
C GLY A 187 -6.85 7.39 18.73
N TYR A 188 -6.49 7.15 17.46
CA TYR A 188 -6.02 5.84 16.99
C TYR A 188 -4.74 5.37 17.70
N VAL A 189 -3.74 6.25 17.84
CA VAL A 189 -2.49 5.93 18.54
C VAL A 189 -2.74 5.63 20.00
N GLN A 190 -3.63 6.38 20.65
CA GLN A 190 -4.03 6.15 22.03
C GLN A 190 -4.73 4.80 22.18
N ALA A 191 -5.71 4.50 21.34
CA ALA A 191 -6.42 3.22 21.34
C ALA A 191 -5.47 2.01 21.09
N GLN A 192 -4.47 2.17 20.20
CA GLN A 192 -3.43 1.18 20.01
C GLN A 192 -2.57 0.95 21.26
N CYS A 193 -2.23 1.99 21.97
CA CYS A 193 -1.47 1.86 23.22
C CYS A 193 -2.29 1.18 24.31
N GLU A 194 -3.55 1.56 24.49
CA GLU A 194 -4.48 0.96 25.45
C GLU A 194 -4.69 -0.53 25.19
N GLU A 195 -4.98 -0.90 23.93
CA GLU A 195 -5.23 -2.30 23.56
C GLU A 195 -4.00 -3.19 23.72
N HIS A 196 -2.81 -2.62 23.49
CA HIS A 196 -1.55 -3.36 23.62
C HIS A 196 -0.89 -3.19 25.01
N GLY A 197 -1.62 -2.63 25.96
CA GLY A 197 -1.24 -2.56 27.38
C GLY A 197 -0.07 -1.62 27.66
N CYS A 198 0.12 -0.57 26.85
CA CYS A 198 1.13 0.44 27.05
C CYS A 198 0.49 1.69 27.68
N GLU A 199 0.79 1.98 28.95
CA GLU A 199 0.25 3.14 29.65
C GLU A 199 0.81 4.46 29.11
N ASN A 200 2.09 4.46 28.72
CA ASN A 200 2.79 5.64 28.24
C ASN A 200 3.25 5.45 26.78
N SER A 201 2.53 6.11 25.87
CA SER A 201 2.90 6.02 24.45
C SER A 201 4.31 6.56 24.19
N PRO A 202 5.18 5.79 23.50
CA PRO A 202 6.48 6.31 23.05
C PRO A 202 6.36 7.37 21.96
N LEU A 203 5.15 7.57 21.41
CA LEU A 203 4.81 8.56 20.41
C LEU A 203 4.10 9.74 21.05
N THR A 204 4.81 10.84 21.26
CA THR A 204 4.18 12.07 21.78
C THR A 204 3.17 12.66 20.79
N PRO A 205 2.16 13.43 21.22
CA PRO A 205 1.18 14.07 20.34
C PRO A 205 1.82 14.92 19.22
N ALA A 206 2.94 15.59 19.52
CA ALA A 206 3.69 16.35 18.52
C ALA A 206 4.29 15.45 17.43
N ARG A 207 4.73 14.23 17.78
CA ARG A 207 5.25 13.25 16.81
C ARG A 207 4.12 12.71 15.96
N VAL A 208 2.99 12.37 16.56
CA VAL A 208 1.80 11.90 15.83
C VAL A 208 1.31 12.95 14.83
N ARG A 209 1.25 14.23 15.21
CA ARG A 209 0.92 15.32 14.26
C ARG A 209 1.91 15.40 13.09
N LYS A 210 3.21 15.26 13.38
CA LYS A 210 4.23 15.26 12.31
C LYS A 210 4.10 14.04 11.40
N MET A 211 3.82 12.87 11.96
CA MET A 211 3.56 11.64 11.18
C MET A 211 2.32 11.81 10.30
N HIS A 212 1.23 12.38 10.82
CA HIS A 212 0.04 12.69 10.05
C HIS A 212 0.36 13.58 8.83
N THR A 213 1.15 14.65 9.02
CA THR A 213 1.58 15.54 7.93
C THR A 213 2.39 14.78 6.87
N LEU A 214 3.23 13.83 7.27
CA LEU A 214 4.07 13.05 6.36
C LEU A 214 3.25 12.00 5.59
N THR A 215 2.31 11.34 6.26
CA THR A 215 1.50 10.24 5.68
C THR A 215 0.23 10.73 5.01
N LYS A 216 -0.11 12.03 5.15
CA LYS A 216 -1.32 12.66 4.61
C LYS A 216 -2.62 11.92 5.02
N GLY A 217 -2.67 11.41 6.23
CA GLY A 217 -3.85 10.70 6.74
C GLY A 217 -3.98 9.23 6.31
N ASN A 218 -3.00 8.67 5.60
CA ASN A 218 -2.99 7.25 5.25
C ASN A 218 -2.56 6.41 6.47
N ILE A 219 -3.45 5.53 6.93
CA ILE A 219 -3.26 4.76 8.16
C ILE A 219 -2.17 3.69 8.03
N SER A 220 -2.06 3.03 6.88
CA SER A 220 -1.06 2.00 6.66
C SER A 220 0.35 2.57 6.62
N LYS A 221 0.54 3.70 5.95
CA LYS A 221 1.82 4.43 5.97
C LYS A 221 2.15 4.94 7.36
N HIS A 222 1.13 5.37 8.13
CA HIS A 222 1.33 5.77 9.53
C HIS A 222 1.83 4.61 10.37
N ASN A 223 1.21 3.44 10.25
CA ASN A 223 1.61 2.25 11.00
C ASN A 223 3.04 1.82 10.68
N GLN A 224 3.42 1.82 9.39
CA GLN A 224 4.80 1.55 8.97
C GLN A 224 5.77 2.57 9.58
N LEU A 225 5.43 3.87 9.49
CA LEU A 225 6.26 4.95 10.02
C LEU A 225 6.39 4.87 11.55
N ALA A 226 5.29 4.55 12.26
CA ALA A 226 5.29 4.33 13.70
C ALA A 226 6.15 3.11 14.09
N HIS A 227 6.07 2.03 13.33
CA HIS A 227 6.87 0.83 13.56
C HIS A 227 8.37 1.13 13.39
N GLN A 228 8.78 1.68 12.26
CA GLN A 228 10.19 1.98 11.97
C GLN A 228 10.76 3.06 12.91
N SER A 229 9.97 4.08 13.25
CA SER A 229 10.42 5.09 14.20
C SER A 229 10.67 4.54 15.60
N LYS A 230 9.85 3.57 16.06
CA LYS A 230 10.05 2.88 17.34
C LYS A 230 11.25 1.94 17.28
N LEU A 231 11.46 1.26 16.14
CA LEU A 231 12.64 0.43 15.94
C LEU A 231 13.91 1.27 16.03
N ALA A 232 13.96 2.44 15.37
CA ALA A 232 15.08 3.36 15.46
C ALA A 232 15.31 3.89 16.89
N ALA A 233 14.24 4.20 17.63
CA ALA A 233 14.35 4.62 19.03
C ALA A 233 14.86 3.49 19.94
N TRP A 234 14.43 2.28 19.70
CA TRP A 234 14.90 1.10 20.42
C TRP A 234 16.39 0.83 20.21
N THR A 235 16.90 0.93 18.98
CA THR A 235 18.34 0.75 18.70
C THR A 235 19.22 1.78 19.43
N GLU A 236 18.70 2.99 19.61
CA GLU A 236 19.37 4.04 20.42
C GLU A 236 19.02 3.97 21.93
N ARG A 237 18.28 2.94 22.37
CA ARG A 237 17.80 2.76 23.76
C ARG A 237 17.03 3.97 24.30
N ALA A 238 16.39 4.74 23.43
CA ALA A 238 15.61 5.91 23.78
C ALA A 238 14.22 5.51 24.29
N SER A 239 13.76 6.11 25.39
CA SER A 239 12.43 5.87 25.97
C SER A 239 11.29 6.44 25.13
N GLN A 240 11.57 7.37 24.23
CA GLN A 240 10.58 8.03 23.37
C GLN A 240 11.11 8.21 21.94
N VAL A 241 10.19 8.27 20.98
CA VAL A 241 10.53 8.56 19.57
C VAL A 241 10.88 10.04 19.41
N SER A 242 12.14 10.32 19.04
CA SER A 242 12.68 11.65 18.76
C SER A 242 12.38 12.11 17.33
N PRO A 243 12.55 13.42 17.00
CA PRO A 243 12.44 13.91 15.63
C PRO A 243 13.45 13.27 14.67
N ARG A 244 14.61 12.83 15.18
CA ARG A 244 15.65 12.15 14.41
C ARG A 244 15.18 10.75 13.99
N HIS A 245 14.63 9.97 14.93
CA HIS A 245 14.08 8.64 14.63
C HIS A 245 12.98 8.72 13.56
N LEU A 246 12.09 9.73 13.68
CA LEU A 246 11.04 9.93 12.69
C LEU A 246 11.58 10.31 11.30
N ARG A 247 12.65 11.12 11.23
CA ARG A 247 13.28 11.46 9.94
C ARG A 247 13.94 10.26 9.28
N LEU A 248 14.63 9.42 10.05
CA LEU A 248 15.24 8.19 9.56
C LEU A 248 14.17 7.26 8.98
N ALA A 249 13.13 6.95 9.75
CA ALA A 249 12.03 6.12 9.31
C ALA A 249 11.30 6.70 8.09
N ALA A 250 11.10 8.01 8.02
CA ALA A 250 10.46 8.66 6.89
C ALA A 250 11.29 8.57 5.61
N GLY A 251 12.62 8.59 5.73
CA GLY A 251 13.54 8.42 4.60
C GLY A 251 13.46 7.04 3.95
N GLU A 252 13.14 6.01 4.73
CA GLU A 252 12.99 4.64 4.24
C GLU A 252 11.63 4.37 3.59
N ILE A 253 10.55 4.92 4.18
CA ILE A 253 9.17 4.56 3.80
C ILE A 253 8.60 5.51 2.74
N LEU A 254 8.92 6.79 2.84
CA LEU A 254 8.33 7.79 1.97
C LEU A 254 9.25 8.06 0.77
N PRO A 255 8.70 8.16 -0.44
CA PRO A 255 9.51 8.47 -1.61
C PRO A 255 10.23 9.80 -1.38
N ALA A 256 11.54 9.80 -1.64
CA ALA A 256 12.36 11.00 -1.53
C ALA A 256 11.70 12.14 -2.33
N LYS A 257 11.37 13.25 -1.67
CA LYS A 257 10.93 14.45 -2.39
C LYS A 257 12.03 14.84 -3.35
N LYS A 258 11.79 14.71 -4.66
CA LYS A 258 12.70 15.20 -5.70
C LYS A 258 12.80 16.73 -5.58
N HIS A 259 13.64 17.20 -4.66
CA HIS A 259 13.96 18.62 -4.52
C HIS A 259 14.86 19.15 -5.67
N GLY A 260 15.14 18.31 -6.68
CA GLY A 260 16.15 18.58 -7.69
C GLY A 260 15.88 19.74 -8.66
N LYS A 261 14.67 20.31 -8.71
CA LYS A 261 14.40 21.39 -9.68
C LYS A 261 14.55 22.81 -9.11
N ARG A 262 14.37 23.01 -7.80
CA ARG A 262 14.45 24.36 -7.21
C ARG A 262 15.88 24.82 -6.90
N LEU A 263 16.78 23.92 -6.54
CA LEU A 263 18.19 24.26 -6.33
C LEU A 263 18.90 24.59 -7.65
N ALA A 264 18.56 23.91 -8.75
CA ALA A 264 19.13 24.21 -10.06
C ALA A 264 18.74 25.61 -10.57
N THR A 265 17.49 26.04 -10.34
CA THR A 265 17.04 27.39 -10.72
C THR A 265 17.69 28.47 -9.86
N VAL A 266 17.83 28.28 -8.55
CA VAL A 266 18.52 29.26 -7.67
C VAL A 266 20.00 29.35 -8.02
N GLY A 267 20.67 28.23 -8.31
CA GLY A 267 22.07 28.22 -8.75
C GLY A 267 22.27 28.95 -10.08
N LEU A 268 21.34 28.80 -11.02
CA LEU A 268 21.40 29.47 -12.34
C LEU A 268 21.16 30.98 -12.23
N PHE A 269 20.23 31.40 -11.36
CA PHE A 269 20.03 32.84 -11.08
C PHE A 269 21.22 33.46 -10.36
N ALA A 270 21.83 32.79 -9.41
CA ALA A 270 23.03 33.26 -8.72
C ALA A 270 24.21 33.40 -9.71
N SER A 271 24.43 32.42 -10.59
CA SER A 271 25.52 32.50 -11.59
C SER A 271 25.32 33.62 -12.61
N VAL A 272 24.10 33.90 -13.06
CA VAL A 272 23.77 35.02 -13.96
C VAL A 272 24.00 36.35 -13.25
N LEU A 273 23.61 36.49 -11.98
CA LEU A 273 23.84 37.69 -11.17
C LEU A 273 25.36 37.95 -10.97
N PHE A 274 26.13 36.90 -10.66
CA PHE A 274 27.59 37.03 -10.54
C PHE A 274 28.25 37.41 -11.87
N ALA A 275 27.79 36.85 -12.99
CA ALA A 275 28.30 37.22 -14.31
C ALA A 275 27.94 38.66 -14.67
N ALA A 276 26.73 39.13 -14.37
CA ALA A 276 26.29 40.52 -14.61
C ALA A 276 27.06 41.50 -13.71
N CYS A 277 27.26 41.22 -12.44
CA CYS A 277 28.09 42.04 -11.55
C CYS A 277 29.56 42.07 -11.98
N GLY A 278 30.11 40.94 -12.38
CA GLY A 278 31.47 40.86 -12.95
C GLY A 278 31.62 41.71 -14.21
N TRP A 279 30.65 41.64 -15.12
CA TRP A 279 30.64 42.45 -16.32
C TRP A 279 30.53 43.96 -16.01
N TYR A 280 29.65 44.35 -15.08
CA TYR A 280 29.49 45.76 -14.66
C TYR A 280 30.75 46.31 -14.00
N LEU A 281 31.44 45.57 -13.15
CA LEU A 281 32.68 45.95 -12.52
C LEU A 281 33.83 46.09 -13.53
N THR A 282 33.95 45.15 -14.51
CA THR A 282 34.97 45.24 -15.56
C THR A 282 34.73 46.42 -16.53
N SER A 283 33.45 46.70 -16.87
CA SER A 283 33.13 47.82 -17.74
C SER A 283 33.31 49.17 -17.04
N SER A 284 33.16 49.25 -15.73
CA SER A 284 33.40 50.50 -14.96
C SER A 284 34.89 50.77 -14.70
N ILE A 285 35.76 49.77 -14.76
CA ILE A 285 37.21 49.90 -14.50
C ILE A 285 38.01 50.14 -15.80
N SER A 286 37.41 49.86 -16.97
CA SER A 286 38.12 49.96 -18.27
C SER A 286 38.45 51.39 -18.70
N GLY A 287 38.15 52.41 -17.88
CA GLY A 287 38.38 53.82 -18.22
C GLY A 287 39.79 54.36 -18.01
N HIS A 288 40.59 53.81 -17.13
CA HIS A 288 41.90 54.38 -16.81
C HIS A 288 42.86 53.37 -16.16
N LEU A 289 43.51 52.53 -16.94
CA LEU A 289 44.82 51.98 -16.56
C LEU A 289 45.41 51.14 -17.71
N PRO A 290 46.62 51.49 -18.27
CA PRO A 290 47.31 50.57 -19.17
C PRO A 290 48.01 49.50 -18.33
N ILE A 291 47.31 48.44 -18.02
CA ILE A 291 47.95 47.27 -17.37
C ILE A 291 48.46 46.37 -18.50
N GLN A 292 49.75 46.37 -18.71
CA GLN A 292 50.45 45.31 -19.44
C GLN A 292 50.30 44.02 -18.66
N LEU A 293 49.47 43.12 -19.14
CA LEU A 293 49.35 41.77 -18.57
C LEU A 293 50.59 40.99 -18.95
N PRO A 294 51.25 40.36 -17.96
CA PRO A 294 52.37 39.43 -18.26
C PRO A 294 51.80 38.23 -19.03
N VAL A 295 52.51 37.82 -20.06
CA VAL A 295 52.23 36.68 -20.92
C VAL A 295 51.91 35.43 -20.04
N PRO A 296 50.83 34.72 -20.31
CA PRO A 296 50.50 33.55 -19.49
C PRO A 296 51.58 32.47 -19.63
N VAL A 297 52.15 32.12 -18.50
CA VAL A 297 53.02 30.94 -18.37
C VAL A 297 52.20 29.74 -18.78
N SER A 298 52.66 29.07 -19.85
CA SER A 298 52.07 27.82 -20.34
C SER A 298 52.07 26.79 -19.21
N TRP A 299 50.92 26.56 -18.60
CA TRP A 299 50.74 25.45 -17.69
C TRP A 299 50.76 24.15 -18.50
N LYS A 300 51.86 23.44 -18.52
CA LYS A 300 51.92 22.06 -18.94
C LYS A 300 50.97 21.28 -18.02
N GLN A 301 49.85 20.85 -18.58
CA GLN A 301 48.93 19.92 -17.90
C GLN A 301 49.75 18.68 -17.55
N PRO A 302 49.75 18.24 -16.29
CA PRO A 302 50.24 16.91 -15.96
C PRO A 302 49.31 15.91 -16.65
N THR A 303 49.85 15.12 -17.55
CA THR A 303 49.20 13.97 -18.13
C THR A 303 48.86 12.99 -17.00
N ARG A 304 47.66 13.15 -16.44
CA ARG A 304 47.11 12.16 -15.52
C ARG A 304 46.79 10.95 -16.37
N LYS A 305 47.65 9.93 -16.29
CA LYS A 305 47.31 8.59 -16.76
C LYS A 305 45.99 8.20 -16.04
N THR A 306 44.90 8.24 -16.75
CA THR A 306 43.64 7.68 -16.31
C THR A 306 43.80 6.18 -16.37
N GLU A 307 44.29 5.59 -15.28
CA GLU A 307 44.04 4.18 -15.04
C GLU A 307 42.56 4.03 -14.91
N ALA A 308 41.94 3.37 -15.89
CA ALA A 308 40.57 2.97 -15.82
C ALA A 308 40.34 2.18 -14.52
N PRO A 309 39.25 2.46 -13.75
CA PRO A 309 38.96 1.66 -12.59
C PRO A 309 38.82 0.20 -13.07
N VAL A 310 39.67 -0.67 -12.52
CA VAL A 310 39.50 -2.11 -12.68
C VAL A 310 38.16 -2.46 -12.10
N VAL A 311 37.16 -2.64 -12.99
CA VAL A 311 35.90 -3.25 -12.62
C VAL A 311 36.26 -4.68 -12.24
N PRO A 312 36.03 -5.12 -10.99
CA PRO A 312 36.18 -6.53 -10.67
C PRO A 312 35.29 -7.32 -11.60
N VAL A 313 35.87 -8.16 -12.43
CA VAL A 313 35.16 -9.18 -13.17
C VAL A 313 34.56 -10.10 -12.10
N ILE A 314 33.26 -9.93 -11.86
CA ILE A 314 32.49 -10.89 -11.07
C ILE A 314 32.34 -12.08 -12.01
N ASP A 315 33.15 -13.11 -11.78
CA ASP A 315 32.92 -14.41 -12.40
C ASP A 315 31.48 -14.81 -12.12
N ASN A 316 30.71 -14.95 -13.20
CA ASN A 316 29.37 -15.49 -13.19
C ASN A 316 29.41 -17.00 -12.89
N GLU A 317 29.94 -17.39 -11.75
CA GLU A 317 29.56 -18.65 -11.15
C GLU A 317 28.15 -18.46 -10.62
N MET A 318 27.21 -19.24 -11.19
CA MET A 318 25.82 -19.29 -10.81
C MET A 318 25.72 -19.44 -9.29
N VAL A 319 25.54 -18.31 -8.60
CA VAL A 319 25.11 -18.32 -7.20
C VAL A 319 23.71 -18.94 -7.22
N ASN A 320 23.59 -20.11 -6.66
CA ASN A 320 22.35 -20.84 -6.54
C ASN A 320 21.34 -19.93 -5.84
N GLN A 321 20.31 -19.46 -6.55
CA GLN A 321 19.30 -18.52 -6.08
C GLN A 321 18.69 -18.89 -4.72
N PRO A 322 18.50 -20.17 -4.35
CA PRO A 322 18.00 -20.59 -3.03
C PRO A 322 18.90 -20.19 -1.87
N ASP A 323 20.22 -20.29 -2.02
CA ASP A 323 21.15 -20.03 -0.91
C ASP A 323 21.28 -18.55 -0.55
N ALA A 324 21.19 -17.66 -1.55
CA ALA A 324 21.22 -16.22 -1.32
C ALA A 324 19.95 -15.74 -0.59
N MET A 325 18.79 -16.28 -0.95
CA MET A 325 17.53 -16.00 -0.27
C MET A 325 17.53 -16.56 1.16
N HIS A 326 18.05 -17.76 1.38
CA HIS A 326 18.16 -18.37 2.70
C HIS A 326 19.04 -17.54 3.65
N GLN A 327 20.18 -17.05 3.18
CA GLN A 327 21.04 -16.15 3.96
C GLN A 327 20.38 -14.81 4.27
N LEU A 328 19.58 -14.26 3.36
CA LEU A 328 18.81 -13.04 3.57
C LEU A 328 17.73 -13.24 4.64
N TYR A 329 17.05 -14.39 4.65
CA TYR A 329 16.06 -14.74 5.69
C TYR A 329 16.72 -14.91 7.06
N LEU A 330 17.89 -15.56 7.14
CA LEU A 330 18.66 -15.68 8.38
C LEU A 330 19.12 -14.33 8.93
N MET A 331 19.57 -13.41 8.06
CA MET A 331 19.93 -12.04 8.46
C MET A 331 18.72 -11.25 8.97
N TRP A 332 17.52 -11.55 8.54
CA TRP A 332 16.30 -10.88 8.98
C TRP A 332 15.64 -11.57 10.18
N GLY A 333 16.26 -12.63 10.72
CA GLY A 333 15.75 -13.36 11.89
C GLY A 333 14.48 -14.16 11.63
N TYR A 334 14.23 -14.54 10.39
CA TYR A 334 13.19 -15.50 10.05
C TYR A 334 13.76 -16.92 10.15
N ASP A 335 13.12 -17.76 10.97
CA ASP A 335 13.45 -19.16 11.09
C ASP A 335 12.86 -19.91 9.87
N ALA A 336 13.73 -20.27 8.93
CA ALA A 336 13.33 -20.93 7.68
C ALA A 336 12.81 -22.38 7.90
N SER A 337 12.96 -22.92 9.10
CA SER A 337 12.55 -24.31 9.43
C SER A 337 11.03 -24.55 9.34
N ALA A 338 10.20 -23.48 9.49
CA ALA A 338 8.75 -23.60 9.42
C ALA A 338 8.19 -23.66 7.99
N GLU A 339 8.88 -23.03 7.02
CA GLU A 339 8.44 -23.06 5.61
C GLU A 339 8.89 -24.33 4.89
N ASP A 340 10.05 -24.90 5.21
CA ASP A 340 10.48 -26.20 4.69
C ASP A 340 9.52 -27.32 5.08
N ALA A 341 8.95 -27.26 6.28
CA ALA A 341 7.92 -28.21 6.73
C ALA A 341 6.61 -28.09 5.92
N LEU A 342 6.23 -26.89 5.48
CA LEU A 342 5.06 -26.64 4.65
C LEU A 342 5.28 -27.08 3.21
N CYS A 343 6.45 -26.85 2.64
CA CYS A 343 6.81 -27.29 1.29
C CYS A 343 6.93 -28.81 1.17
N GLN A 344 7.48 -29.48 2.19
CA GLN A 344 7.56 -30.95 2.22
C GLN A 344 6.21 -31.62 2.39
N ASN A 345 5.26 -31.00 3.09
CA ASN A 345 3.89 -31.52 3.19
C ASN A 345 3.09 -31.27 1.90
N ALA A 346 3.34 -30.22 1.16
CA ALA A 346 2.72 -29.98 -0.15
C ALA A 346 3.20 -30.96 -1.24
N ALA A 347 4.46 -31.44 -1.15
CA ALA A 347 5.03 -32.41 -2.10
C ALA A 347 4.60 -33.85 -1.83
N LYS A 348 4.00 -34.15 -0.66
CA LYS A 348 3.48 -35.51 -0.31
C LYS A 348 2.00 -35.71 -0.63
N VAL A 349 1.31 -34.71 -1.17
CA VAL A 349 -0.12 -34.76 -1.50
C VAL A 349 -0.37 -34.77 -3.01
N ASN A 350 0.67 -34.92 -3.83
CA ASN A 350 0.57 -35.16 -5.27
C ASN A 350 0.96 -36.59 -5.64
#